data_8783c094126323657cc050fed17b722a
#
_entry.id   8783c094126323657cc050fed17b722a
#
_cell.length_a   1.000
_cell.length_b   1.000
_cell.length_c   1.000
_cell.angle_alpha   90.00
_cell.angle_beta   90.00
_cell.angle_gamma   90.00
#
_symmetry.space_group_name_H-M   'P 1'
#
loop_
_entity.id
_entity.type
_entity.pdbx_description
1 polymer ?
#
loop_
_entity_poly.entity_id
_entity_poly.type
_entity_poly.pdbx_seq_one_letter_code
_entity_poly.pdbx_strand_id
1 'polypeptide(L)'
;MQATLLRFGLNAKRIACGADFRFGKFAAGDTEWLKKLCEAHGGEMHVVPTVEYKGERVSATRIRKAIENGEMEDVTAMLGRPFGFCFEVVHGNHIGHTIGTPTINQNFPPRFVLPRFGVYASAVYVDGKTYCGVTNVGVKPTVGSDHALSETWIPDFTGGDLYGRTLRLELLSFVRDEKKFPDLDALKVEISLNEKTARTLFEAFEKEAPAHVHPNRHERMGKNLPRKNGTRV
;
A
#
# COMPACT_ATOMS: atom_id res chain seq x y z
N MET A 1 30.41 7.90 15.23
CA MET A 1 29.29 8.84 15.41
C MET A 1 27.91 8.17 15.40
N GLN A 2 27.57 7.27 14.46
CA GLN A 2 26.25 6.60 14.44
C GLN A 2 26.01 5.64 15.62
N ALA A 3 26.99 4.86 16.03
CA ALA A 3 26.85 3.96 17.18
C ALA A 3 26.65 4.73 18.50
N THR A 4 27.28 5.88 18.62
CA THR A 4 27.10 6.80 19.74
C THR A 4 25.67 7.36 19.75
N LEU A 5 25.10 7.72 18.59
CA LEU A 5 23.74 8.20 18.45
C LEU A 5 22.68 7.16 18.84
N LEU A 6 22.86 5.90 18.39
CA LEU A 6 21.94 4.80 18.70
C LEU A 6 21.93 4.46 20.20
N ARG A 7 23.08 4.51 20.86
CA ARG A 7 23.17 4.22 22.29
C ARG A 7 22.78 5.42 23.16
N PHE A 8 23.39 6.56 22.94
CA PHE A 8 23.20 7.74 23.81
C PHE A 8 21.97 8.58 23.45
N GLY A 9 21.57 8.60 22.16
CA GLY A 9 20.38 9.32 21.72
C GLY A 9 19.10 8.50 21.83
N LEU A 10 19.11 7.20 21.54
CA LEU A 10 17.94 6.36 21.48
C LEU A 10 17.87 5.26 22.55
N ASN A 11 18.94 5.08 23.35
CA ASN A 11 19.06 3.98 24.32
C ASN A 11 18.69 2.61 23.75
N ALA A 12 19.08 2.35 22.49
CA ALA A 12 18.78 1.12 21.79
C ALA A 12 19.58 -0.04 22.38
N LYS A 13 18.88 -1.08 22.84
CA LYS A 13 19.46 -2.30 23.37
C LYS A 13 19.61 -3.39 22.32
N ARG A 14 18.79 -3.33 21.26
CA ARG A 14 18.78 -4.28 20.14
C ARG A 14 18.80 -3.55 18.82
N ILE A 15 19.61 -4.03 17.89
CA ILE A 15 19.70 -3.52 16.52
C ILE A 15 19.42 -4.69 15.58
N ALA A 16 18.58 -4.47 14.56
CA ALA A 16 18.39 -5.40 13.46
C ALA A 16 18.75 -4.71 12.16
N CYS A 17 19.46 -5.40 11.27
CA CYS A 17 19.75 -4.91 9.93
C CYS A 17 19.88 -6.06 8.93
N GLY A 18 19.78 -5.77 7.64
CA GLY A 18 20.03 -6.75 6.58
C GLY A 18 21.51 -7.15 6.51
N ALA A 19 21.79 -8.30 5.92
CA ALA A 19 23.16 -8.82 5.78
C ALA A 19 24.09 -7.92 4.95
N ASP A 20 23.51 -7.08 4.08
CA ASP A 20 24.22 -6.13 3.23
C ASP A 20 24.34 -4.71 3.82
N PHE A 21 23.95 -4.52 5.08
CA PHE A 21 24.01 -3.21 5.72
C PHE A 21 25.44 -2.69 5.78
N ARG A 22 25.62 -1.44 5.32
CA ARG A 22 26.87 -0.71 5.36
C ARG A 22 26.66 0.65 6.01
N PHE A 23 27.68 1.17 6.67
CA PHE A 23 27.61 2.47 7.35
C PHE A 23 28.97 3.15 7.45
N GLY A 24 28.95 4.39 7.95
CA GLY A 24 30.16 5.19 8.12
C GLY A 24 30.63 5.86 6.84
N LYS A 25 31.81 6.52 6.94
CA LYS A 25 32.40 7.21 5.78
C LYS A 25 32.82 6.18 4.73
N PHE A 26 32.42 6.41 3.48
CA PHE A 26 32.66 5.50 2.35
C PHE A 26 32.09 4.07 2.54
N ALA A 27 31.04 3.89 3.35
CA ALA A 27 30.45 2.59 3.65
C ALA A 27 31.45 1.56 4.22
N ALA A 28 32.47 2.03 4.95
CA ALA A 28 33.57 1.18 5.45
C ALA A 28 33.12 0.23 6.57
N GLY A 29 32.05 0.56 7.32
CA GLY A 29 31.51 -0.31 8.36
C GLY A 29 30.57 -1.35 7.78
N ASP A 30 30.64 -2.57 8.29
CA ASP A 30 29.79 -3.71 7.93
C ASP A 30 29.06 -4.29 9.14
N THR A 31 28.29 -5.35 8.91
CA THR A 31 27.50 -6.02 9.93
C THR A 31 28.38 -6.66 11.01
N GLU A 32 29.55 -7.19 10.66
CA GLU A 32 30.43 -7.81 11.66
C GLU A 32 31.04 -6.76 12.59
N TRP A 33 31.48 -5.64 12.03
CA TRP A 33 32.00 -4.55 12.83
C TRP A 33 30.90 -3.96 13.75
N LEU A 34 29.67 -3.79 13.23
CA LEU A 34 28.57 -3.30 14.02
C LEU A 34 28.18 -4.28 15.15
N LYS A 35 28.25 -5.59 14.89
CA LYS A 35 27.99 -6.63 15.89
C LYS A 35 29.00 -6.54 17.05
N LYS A 36 30.29 -6.51 16.74
CA LYS A 36 31.35 -6.33 17.76
C LYS A 36 31.14 -5.06 18.58
N LEU A 37 30.76 -3.97 17.92
CA LEU A 37 30.48 -2.71 18.60
C LEU A 37 29.26 -2.80 19.53
N CYS A 38 28.19 -3.49 19.13
CA CYS A 38 27.00 -3.71 19.97
C CYS A 38 27.35 -4.53 21.20
N GLU A 39 28.05 -5.66 21.01
CA GLU A 39 28.46 -6.57 22.08
C GLU A 39 29.39 -5.86 23.11
N ALA A 40 30.37 -5.10 22.65
CA ALA A 40 31.28 -4.31 23.51
C ALA A 40 30.51 -3.28 24.37
N HIS A 41 29.31 -2.96 24.02
CA HIS A 41 28.48 -1.99 24.72
C HIS A 41 27.24 -2.59 25.39
N GLY A 42 27.16 -3.93 25.53
CA GLY A 42 26.04 -4.62 26.18
C GLY A 42 24.74 -4.59 25.39
N GLY A 43 24.82 -4.40 24.07
CA GLY A 43 23.68 -4.48 23.15
C GLY A 43 23.68 -5.78 22.34
N GLU A 44 22.55 -6.11 21.78
CA GLU A 44 22.35 -7.26 20.90
C GLU A 44 22.21 -6.80 19.44
N MET A 45 22.75 -7.58 18.51
CA MET A 45 22.56 -7.34 17.09
C MET A 45 22.01 -8.57 16.40
N HIS A 46 20.96 -8.37 15.61
CA HIS A 46 20.35 -9.39 14.76
C HIS A 46 20.56 -9.05 13.29
N VAL A 47 21.29 -9.92 12.58
CA VAL A 47 21.43 -9.81 11.12
C VAL A 47 20.31 -10.60 10.45
N VAL A 48 19.44 -9.89 9.72
CA VAL A 48 18.35 -10.50 8.98
C VAL A 48 18.92 -11.10 7.69
N PRO A 49 18.74 -12.41 7.43
CA PRO A 49 19.21 -13.03 6.21
C PRO A 49 18.52 -12.44 4.98
N THR A 50 19.18 -12.53 3.85
CA THR A 50 18.59 -12.14 2.55
C THR A 50 17.44 -13.08 2.23
N VAL A 51 16.28 -12.49 1.89
CA VAL A 51 15.12 -13.22 1.39
C VAL A 51 15.18 -13.23 -0.13
N GLU A 52 14.93 -14.38 -0.75
CA GLU A 52 14.86 -14.52 -2.20
C GLU A 52 13.44 -14.94 -2.63
N TYR A 53 13.06 -14.48 -3.80
CA TYR A 53 11.81 -14.86 -4.47
C TYR A 53 12.10 -15.09 -5.95
N LYS A 54 11.71 -16.24 -6.48
CA LYS A 54 12.01 -16.67 -7.88
C LYS A 54 13.52 -16.60 -8.21
N GLY A 55 14.40 -17.00 -7.26
CA GLY A 55 15.84 -17.01 -7.44
C GLY A 55 16.54 -15.65 -7.43
N GLU A 56 15.83 -14.60 -7.14
CA GLU A 56 16.36 -13.24 -7.02
C GLU A 56 16.08 -12.63 -5.65
N ARG A 57 17.03 -11.83 -5.18
CA ARG A 57 16.91 -11.13 -3.90
C ARG A 57 15.68 -10.21 -3.87
N VAL A 58 14.91 -10.29 -2.79
CA VAL A 58 13.84 -9.33 -2.47
C VAL A 58 14.46 -8.02 -2.00
N SER A 59 14.08 -6.92 -2.66
CA SER A 59 14.55 -5.58 -2.31
C SER A 59 13.45 -4.53 -2.52
N ALA A 60 13.54 -3.39 -1.84
CA ALA A 60 12.59 -2.30 -2.01
C ALA A 60 12.53 -1.79 -3.46
N THR A 61 13.66 -1.78 -4.17
CA THR A 61 13.72 -1.38 -5.59
C THR A 61 12.96 -2.36 -6.47
N ARG A 62 13.15 -3.67 -6.27
CA ARG A 62 12.45 -4.71 -7.02
C ARG A 62 10.95 -4.67 -6.76
N ILE A 63 10.55 -4.51 -5.50
CA ILE A 63 9.12 -4.41 -5.12
C ILE A 63 8.49 -3.17 -5.77
N ARG A 64 9.14 -1.99 -5.74
CA ARG A 64 8.61 -0.79 -6.40
C ARG A 64 8.41 -1.00 -7.90
N LYS A 65 9.40 -1.60 -8.56
CA LYS A 65 9.30 -1.91 -10.00
C LYS A 65 8.14 -2.86 -10.29
N ALA A 66 7.94 -3.89 -9.49
CA ALA A 66 6.80 -4.81 -9.63
C ALA A 66 5.45 -4.09 -9.42
N ILE A 67 5.36 -3.14 -8.47
CA ILE A 67 4.17 -2.29 -8.28
C ILE A 67 3.91 -1.43 -9.54
N GLU A 68 4.94 -0.77 -10.06
CA GLU A 68 4.87 0.07 -11.27
C GLU A 68 4.51 -0.75 -12.52
N ASN A 69 4.82 -2.03 -12.55
CA ASN A 69 4.45 -2.97 -13.62
C ASN A 69 3.05 -3.58 -13.42
N GLY A 70 2.44 -3.48 -12.25
CA GLY A 70 1.15 -4.11 -11.93
C GLY A 70 1.24 -5.59 -11.55
N GLU A 71 2.43 -6.10 -11.21
CA GLU A 71 2.71 -7.51 -10.85
C GLU A 71 2.32 -7.78 -9.38
N MET A 72 1.01 -7.64 -9.04
CA MET A 72 0.53 -7.61 -7.66
C MET A 72 0.71 -8.94 -6.92
N GLU A 73 0.65 -10.06 -7.60
CA GLU A 73 0.91 -11.39 -7.04
C GLU A 73 2.38 -11.52 -6.58
N ASP A 74 3.31 -11.06 -7.41
CA ASP A 74 4.74 -11.04 -7.08
C ASP A 74 5.03 -10.04 -5.94
N VAL A 75 4.35 -8.89 -5.96
CA VAL A 75 4.42 -7.90 -4.88
C VAL A 75 3.95 -8.51 -3.56
N THR A 76 2.80 -9.21 -3.58
CA THR A 76 2.24 -9.90 -2.40
C THR A 76 3.21 -10.96 -1.88
N ALA A 77 3.77 -11.78 -2.75
CA ALA A 77 4.75 -12.80 -2.37
C ALA A 77 6.02 -12.19 -1.75
N MET A 78 6.54 -11.10 -2.33
CA MET A 78 7.73 -10.42 -1.82
C MET A 78 7.49 -9.64 -0.52
N LEU A 79 6.29 -9.09 -0.32
CA LEU A 79 5.91 -8.34 0.89
C LEU A 79 5.38 -9.24 2.02
N GLY A 80 4.93 -10.47 1.71
CA GLY A 80 4.17 -11.34 2.61
C GLY A 80 2.75 -10.82 2.90
N ARG A 81 2.25 -9.87 2.11
CA ARG A 81 0.91 -9.29 2.18
C ARG A 81 0.59 -8.50 0.91
N PRO A 82 -0.68 -8.29 0.57
CA PRO A 82 -1.05 -7.42 -0.54
C PRO A 82 -0.51 -5.99 -0.38
N PHE A 83 -0.22 -5.37 -1.52
CA PHE A 83 0.12 -3.95 -1.55
C PHE A 83 -1.14 -3.12 -1.33
N GLY A 84 -1.10 -2.20 -0.39
CA GLY A 84 -2.24 -1.37 -0.08
C GLY A 84 -1.85 0.00 0.47
N PHE A 85 -2.85 0.85 0.54
CA PHE A 85 -2.75 2.20 1.05
C PHE A 85 -3.96 2.55 1.91
N CYS A 86 -3.84 3.65 2.64
CA CYS A 86 -4.88 4.12 3.54
C CYS A 86 -4.98 5.64 3.40
N PHE A 87 -5.97 6.10 2.63
CA PHE A 87 -6.15 7.51 2.34
C PHE A 87 -7.59 7.96 2.59
N GLU A 88 -7.78 9.27 2.70
CA GLU A 88 -9.08 9.89 2.84
C GLU A 88 -9.88 9.73 1.54
N VAL A 89 -11.17 9.39 1.68
CA VAL A 89 -12.14 9.37 0.59
C VAL A 89 -12.55 10.80 0.26
N VAL A 90 -12.28 11.20 -0.97
CA VAL A 90 -12.60 12.54 -1.48
C VAL A 90 -13.73 12.49 -2.50
N HIS A 91 -14.38 13.63 -2.72
CA HIS A 91 -15.40 13.76 -3.76
C HIS A 91 -14.78 13.60 -5.16
N GLY A 92 -15.45 12.83 -6.01
CA GLY A 92 -15.13 12.68 -7.43
C GLY A 92 -16.14 13.39 -8.33
N ASN A 93 -16.07 13.16 -9.64
CA ASN A 93 -17.01 13.76 -10.62
C ASN A 93 -18.38 13.09 -10.64
N HIS A 94 -18.70 12.17 -9.73
CA HIS A 94 -19.98 11.48 -9.57
C HIS A 94 -20.50 10.73 -10.81
N ILE A 95 -19.67 10.48 -11.84
CA ILE A 95 -20.09 9.77 -13.06
C ILE A 95 -20.56 8.35 -12.73
N GLY A 96 -19.94 7.68 -11.76
CA GLY A 96 -20.35 6.36 -11.30
C GLY A 96 -21.79 6.31 -10.77
N HIS A 97 -22.28 7.37 -10.12
CA HIS A 97 -23.67 7.46 -9.68
C HIS A 97 -24.67 7.40 -10.84
N THR A 98 -24.34 8.02 -11.97
CA THR A 98 -25.21 8.06 -13.16
C THR A 98 -25.43 6.68 -13.79
N ILE A 99 -24.46 5.77 -13.61
CA ILE A 99 -24.50 4.41 -14.16
C ILE A 99 -24.77 3.34 -13.10
N GLY A 100 -25.13 3.74 -11.86
CA GLY A 100 -25.45 2.82 -10.76
C GLY A 100 -24.26 2.14 -10.10
N THR A 101 -23.04 2.67 -10.32
CA THR A 101 -21.78 2.16 -9.73
C THR A 101 -21.07 3.27 -8.94
N PRO A 102 -21.61 3.69 -7.78
CA PRO A 102 -20.98 4.76 -7.00
C PRO A 102 -19.56 4.36 -6.56
N THR A 103 -18.58 5.24 -6.79
CA THR A 103 -17.19 5.01 -6.47
C THR A 103 -16.71 5.89 -5.34
N ILE A 104 -15.79 5.37 -4.52
CA ILE A 104 -14.95 6.16 -3.64
C ILE A 104 -13.68 6.58 -4.40
N ASN A 105 -13.20 7.79 -4.14
CA ASN A 105 -11.98 8.33 -4.74
C ASN A 105 -10.96 8.59 -3.65
N GLN A 106 -9.71 8.18 -3.89
CA GLN A 106 -8.59 8.41 -2.97
C GLN A 106 -7.38 8.93 -3.75
N ASN A 107 -6.89 10.11 -3.38
CA ASN A 107 -5.74 10.73 -4.05
C ASN A 107 -4.42 10.13 -3.55
N PHE A 108 -3.51 9.83 -4.46
CA PHE A 108 -2.15 9.45 -4.11
C PHE A 108 -1.33 10.68 -3.72
N PRO A 109 -0.64 10.66 -2.57
CA PRO A 109 0.21 11.78 -2.17
C PRO A 109 1.46 11.87 -3.06
N PRO A 110 2.09 13.05 -3.16
CA PRO A 110 3.33 13.23 -3.89
C PRO A 110 4.40 12.22 -3.44
N ARG A 111 5.15 11.66 -4.40
CA ARG A 111 6.22 10.66 -4.18
C ARG A 111 5.73 9.29 -3.68
N PHE A 112 4.45 9.03 -3.70
CA PHE A 112 3.94 7.68 -3.49
C PHE A 112 4.32 6.80 -4.70
N VAL A 113 4.61 5.52 -4.45
CA VAL A 113 4.88 4.55 -5.53
C VAL A 113 3.55 4.27 -6.22
N LEU A 114 3.40 4.75 -7.46
CA LEU A 114 2.17 4.57 -8.21
C LEU A 114 2.11 3.17 -8.82
N PRO A 115 1.02 2.43 -8.61
CA PRO A 115 0.78 1.21 -9.37
C PRO A 115 0.61 1.51 -10.86
N ARG A 116 0.85 0.51 -11.73
CA ARG A 116 0.49 0.59 -13.15
C ARG A 116 -0.94 1.12 -13.29
N PHE A 117 -1.16 2.03 -14.22
CA PHE A 117 -2.52 2.53 -14.47
C PHE A 117 -3.38 1.47 -15.11
N GLY A 118 -4.62 1.34 -14.62
CA GLY A 118 -5.56 0.32 -15.06
C GLY A 118 -6.48 -0.15 -13.94
N VAL A 119 -7.17 -1.24 -14.21
CA VAL A 119 -8.20 -1.81 -13.33
C VAL A 119 -7.62 -2.96 -12.52
N TYR A 120 -7.97 -2.99 -11.25
CA TYR A 120 -7.54 -3.99 -10.26
C TYR A 120 -8.73 -4.64 -9.56
N ALA A 121 -8.60 -5.91 -9.23
CA ALA A 121 -9.35 -6.50 -8.13
C ALA A 121 -8.74 -6.00 -6.82
N SER A 122 -9.58 -5.60 -5.86
CA SER A 122 -9.11 -5.03 -4.60
C SER A 122 -9.93 -5.49 -3.40
N ALA A 123 -9.35 -5.37 -2.21
CA ALA A 123 -10.02 -5.54 -0.94
C ALA A 123 -10.16 -4.16 -0.26
N VAL A 124 -11.37 -3.80 0.15
CA VAL A 124 -11.69 -2.52 0.80
C VAL A 124 -12.16 -2.80 2.21
N TYR A 125 -11.59 -2.11 3.18
CA TYR A 125 -11.88 -2.31 4.60
C TYR A 125 -12.75 -1.18 5.13
N VAL A 126 -13.99 -1.52 5.51
CA VAL A 126 -14.98 -0.58 6.05
C VAL A 126 -15.59 -1.16 7.32
N ASP A 127 -15.50 -0.45 8.43
CA ASP A 127 -16.11 -0.80 9.73
C ASP A 127 -15.82 -2.25 10.19
N GLY A 128 -14.58 -2.68 10.01
CA GLY A 128 -14.12 -4.02 10.40
C GLY A 128 -14.55 -5.15 9.46
N LYS A 129 -15.22 -4.84 8.36
CA LYS A 129 -15.56 -5.78 7.30
C LYS A 129 -14.68 -5.56 6.08
N THR A 130 -14.45 -6.62 5.33
CA THR A 130 -13.73 -6.59 4.06
C THR A 130 -14.73 -6.75 2.92
N TYR A 131 -14.61 -5.91 1.91
CA TYR A 131 -15.48 -5.91 0.72
C TYR A 131 -14.65 -6.09 -0.54
N CYS A 132 -15.20 -6.80 -1.52
CA CYS A 132 -14.68 -6.82 -2.87
C CYS A 132 -14.76 -5.41 -3.48
N GLY A 133 -13.69 -4.97 -4.10
CA GLY A 133 -13.63 -3.71 -4.84
C GLY A 133 -13.14 -3.90 -6.27
N VAL A 134 -13.65 -3.08 -7.18
CA VAL A 134 -13.10 -2.89 -8.52
C VAL A 134 -12.46 -1.50 -8.54
N THR A 135 -11.14 -1.45 -8.62
CA THR A 135 -10.38 -0.21 -8.49
C THR A 135 -9.74 0.17 -9.81
N ASN A 136 -10.04 1.34 -10.32
CA ASN A 136 -9.28 1.98 -11.39
C ASN A 136 -8.21 2.89 -10.77
N VAL A 137 -6.95 2.69 -11.15
CA VAL A 137 -5.83 3.58 -10.84
C VAL A 137 -5.48 4.35 -12.10
N GLY A 138 -5.50 5.66 -12.03
CA GLY A 138 -5.24 6.50 -13.21
C GLY A 138 -4.96 7.96 -12.86
N VAL A 139 -4.82 8.78 -13.88
CA VAL A 139 -4.68 10.24 -13.75
C VAL A 139 -5.97 10.91 -14.17
N LYS A 140 -6.49 11.77 -13.31
CA LYS A 140 -7.60 12.65 -13.66
C LYS A 140 -7.06 14.02 -14.05
N PRO A 141 -7.27 14.47 -15.31
CA PRO A 141 -6.98 15.84 -15.68
C PRO A 141 -7.90 16.78 -14.88
N THR A 142 -7.35 17.53 -13.96
CA THR A 142 -8.01 18.63 -13.28
C THR A 142 -7.38 19.94 -13.70
N VAL A 143 -8.18 21.01 -13.75
CA VAL A 143 -7.66 22.35 -14.08
C VAL A 143 -6.55 22.70 -13.10
N GLY A 144 -5.28 22.68 -13.59
CA GLY A 144 -4.09 23.09 -12.82
C GLY A 144 -3.14 22.00 -12.36
N SER A 145 -3.49 20.71 -12.37
CA SER A 145 -2.55 19.61 -12.05
C SER A 145 -3.14 18.23 -12.37
N ASP A 146 -2.30 17.37 -12.92
CA ASP A 146 -2.61 15.95 -13.08
C ASP A 146 -2.31 15.24 -11.78
N HIS A 147 -3.36 14.78 -11.09
CA HIS A 147 -3.21 13.98 -9.87
C HIS A 147 -3.57 12.52 -10.14
N ALA A 148 -2.67 11.63 -9.75
CA ALA A 148 -2.98 10.20 -9.72
C ALA A 148 -3.94 9.90 -8.57
N LEU A 149 -4.96 9.08 -8.83
CA LEU A 149 -5.93 8.66 -7.83
C LEU A 149 -6.39 7.23 -8.10
N SER A 150 -7.02 6.64 -7.09
CA SER A 150 -7.83 5.43 -7.24
C SER A 150 -9.31 5.77 -7.21
N GLU A 151 -10.07 5.22 -8.14
CA GLU A 151 -11.54 5.21 -8.15
C GLU A 151 -11.99 3.77 -7.91
N THR A 152 -12.66 3.52 -6.79
CA THR A 152 -13.05 2.15 -6.40
C THR A 152 -14.55 2.03 -6.26
N TRP A 153 -15.13 1.16 -7.05
CA TRP A 153 -16.50 0.67 -6.87
C TRP A 153 -16.50 -0.51 -5.90
N ILE A 154 -17.44 -0.50 -4.95
CA ILE A 154 -17.64 -1.55 -3.95
C ILE A 154 -19.05 -2.14 -4.15
N PRO A 155 -19.21 -3.20 -4.95
CA PRO A 155 -20.53 -3.69 -5.37
C PRO A 155 -21.49 -4.03 -4.23
N ASP A 156 -20.99 -4.63 -3.16
CA ASP A 156 -21.81 -5.12 -2.04
C ASP A 156 -21.94 -4.12 -0.88
N PHE A 157 -21.39 -2.92 -1.03
CA PHE A 157 -21.49 -1.91 0.01
C PHE A 157 -22.81 -1.14 -0.12
N THR A 158 -23.70 -1.38 0.82
CA THR A 158 -25.03 -0.72 0.92
C THR A 158 -25.09 0.27 2.07
N GLY A 159 -23.92 0.59 2.67
CA GLY A 159 -23.84 1.53 3.78
C GLY A 159 -23.98 2.99 3.34
N GLY A 160 -23.89 3.89 4.33
CA GLY A 160 -23.98 5.32 4.10
C GLY A 160 -22.74 5.93 3.43
N ASP A 161 -22.67 7.25 3.49
CA ASP A 161 -21.57 8.04 2.92
C ASP A 161 -20.21 7.69 3.54
N LEU A 162 -19.19 7.58 2.69
CA LEU A 162 -17.83 7.29 3.06
C LEU A 162 -16.88 8.51 2.91
N TYR A 163 -17.37 9.65 2.45
CA TYR A 163 -16.56 10.86 2.26
C TYR A 163 -15.94 11.35 3.57
N GLY A 164 -14.70 11.84 3.49
CA GLY A 164 -13.92 12.28 4.65
C GLY A 164 -13.40 11.15 5.54
N ARG A 165 -13.81 9.92 5.30
CA ARG A 165 -13.28 8.76 6.03
C ARG A 165 -11.96 8.29 5.44
N THR A 166 -11.05 7.91 6.30
CA THR A 166 -9.80 7.25 5.87
C THR A 166 -10.03 5.76 5.76
N LEU A 167 -9.98 5.23 4.53
CA LEU A 167 -10.20 3.82 4.26
C LEU A 167 -8.93 3.14 3.76
N ARG A 168 -8.72 1.90 4.23
CA ARG A 168 -7.69 1.02 3.71
C ARG A 168 -8.21 0.32 2.46
N LEU A 169 -7.35 0.26 1.45
CA LEU A 169 -7.55 -0.49 0.21
C LEU A 169 -6.29 -1.29 -0.08
N GLU A 170 -6.47 -2.53 -0.52
CA GLU A 170 -5.39 -3.43 -0.95
C GLU A 170 -5.64 -3.86 -2.40
N LEU A 171 -4.64 -3.71 -3.25
CA LEU A 171 -4.67 -4.19 -4.63
C LEU A 171 -4.27 -5.67 -4.64
N LEU A 172 -5.15 -6.53 -5.13
CA LEU A 172 -4.97 -7.98 -5.13
C LEU A 172 -4.33 -8.46 -6.43
N SER A 173 -4.88 -8.04 -7.56
CA SER A 173 -4.43 -8.44 -8.89
C SER A 173 -4.73 -7.38 -9.92
N PHE A 174 -3.88 -7.25 -10.94
CA PHE A 174 -4.11 -6.39 -12.10
C PHE A 174 -5.06 -7.09 -13.07
N VAL A 175 -6.15 -6.44 -13.43
CA VAL A 175 -7.17 -7.01 -14.32
C VAL A 175 -6.93 -6.61 -15.77
N ARG A 176 -6.72 -5.32 -16.04
CA ARG A 176 -6.49 -4.80 -17.39
C ARG A 176 -6.01 -3.36 -17.41
N ASP A 177 -5.49 -2.93 -18.54
CA ASP A 177 -5.18 -1.53 -18.81
C ASP A 177 -6.45 -0.66 -18.91
N GLU A 178 -6.28 0.66 -18.79
CA GLU A 178 -7.34 1.62 -19.08
C GLU A 178 -7.80 1.50 -20.54
N LYS A 179 -9.11 1.66 -20.75
CA LYS A 179 -9.76 1.65 -22.06
C LYS A 179 -10.65 2.86 -22.22
N LYS A 180 -10.75 3.37 -23.46
CA LYS A 180 -11.83 4.27 -23.85
C LYS A 180 -12.98 3.45 -24.41
N PHE A 181 -14.19 3.81 -24.06
CA PHE A 181 -15.41 3.14 -24.53
C PHE A 181 -16.14 4.03 -25.51
N PRO A 182 -16.74 3.46 -26.58
CA PRO A 182 -17.48 4.23 -27.57
C PRO A 182 -18.76 4.82 -27.01
N ASP A 183 -19.38 4.15 -26.05
CA ASP A 183 -20.63 4.54 -25.41
C ASP A 183 -20.76 4.01 -23.97
N LEU A 184 -21.84 4.41 -23.29
CA LEU A 184 -22.10 3.99 -21.91
C LEU A 184 -22.47 2.51 -21.78
N ASP A 185 -23.04 1.90 -22.79
CA ASP A 185 -23.45 0.50 -22.73
C ASP A 185 -22.23 -0.42 -22.81
N ALA A 186 -21.28 -0.11 -23.69
CA ALA A 186 -20.00 -0.79 -23.72
C ALA A 186 -19.25 -0.65 -22.39
N LEU A 187 -19.28 0.52 -21.74
CA LEU A 187 -18.71 0.74 -20.42
C LEU A 187 -19.39 -0.14 -19.35
N LYS A 188 -20.72 -0.22 -19.33
CA LYS A 188 -21.48 -1.04 -18.37
C LYS A 188 -21.15 -2.53 -18.52
N VAL A 189 -21.06 -3.02 -19.75
CA VAL A 189 -20.66 -4.42 -20.02
C VAL A 189 -19.28 -4.69 -19.45
N GLU A 190 -18.32 -3.81 -19.72
CA GLU A 190 -16.95 -3.98 -19.20
C GLU A 190 -16.89 -3.92 -17.67
N ILE A 191 -17.65 -3.02 -17.03
CA ILE A 191 -17.74 -2.95 -15.56
C ILE A 191 -18.26 -4.28 -15.00
N SER A 192 -19.29 -4.89 -15.60
CA SER A 192 -19.80 -6.20 -15.17
C SER A 192 -18.78 -7.32 -15.34
N LEU A 193 -17.97 -7.29 -16.40
CA LEU A 193 -16.88 -8.25 -16.59
C LEU A 193 -15.78 -8.08 -15.54
N ASN A 194 -15.39 -6.82 -15.27
CA ASN A 194 -14.40 -6.51 -14.26
C ASN A 194 -14.87 -6.94 -12.85
N GLU A 195 -16.17 -6.74 -12.54
CA GLU A 195 -16.76 -7.19 -11.29
C GLU A 195 -16.65 -8.71 -11.12
N LYS A 196 -17.05 -9.47 -12.13
CA LYS A 196 -16.97 -10.95 -12.08
C LYS A 196 -15.53 -11.42 -11.84
N THR A 197 -14.57 -10.82 -12.55
CA THR A 197 -13.15 -11.13 -12.38
C THR A 197 -12.68 -10.76 -10.97
N ALA A 198 -13.03 -9.56 -10.50
CA ALA A 198 -12.64 -9.11 -9.17
C ALA A 198 -13.21 -9.99 -8.06
N ARG A 199 -14.47 -10.43 -8.16
CA ARG A 199 -15.08 -11.36 -7.19
C ARG A 199 -14.34 -12.69 -7.13
N THR A 200 -14.00 -13.27 -8.26
CA THR A 200 -13.24 -14.54 -8.30
C THR A 200 -11.89 -14.39 -7.61
N LEU A 201 -11.16 -13.30 -7.89
CA LEU A 201 -9.86 -13.03 -7.29
C LEU A 201 -9.97 -12.69 -5.79
N PHE A 202 -11.00 -11.98 -5.40
CA PHE A 202 -11.29 -11.65 -4.00
C PHE A 202 -11.65 -12.90 -3.18
N GLU A 203 -12.48 -13.80 -3.71
CA GLU A 203 -12.81 -15.08 -3.07
C GLU A 203 -11.57 -15.97 -2.88
N ALA A 204 -10.65 -15.98 -3.84
CA ALA A 204 -9.37 -16.68 -3.70
C ALA A 204 -8.53 -16.06 -2.57
N PHE A 205 -8.43 -14.74 -2.54
CA PHE A 205 -7.74 -14.00 -1.48
C PHE A 205 -8.33 -14.28 -0.09
N GLU A 206 -9.66 -14.29 0.07
CA GLU A 206 -10.29 -14.58 1.37
C GLU A 206 -10.02 -16.01 1.87
N LYS A 207 -9.92 -16.99 0.95
CA LYS A 207 -9.59 -18.39 1.28
C LYS A 207 -8.13 -18.54 1.73
N GLU A 208 -7.23 -17.76 1.16
CA GLU A 208 -5.79 -17.81 1.46
C GLU A 208 -5.40 -16.91 2.64
N ALA A 209 -6.22 -15.90 2.97
CA ALA A 209 -5.94 -14.98 4.05
C ALA A 209 -5.97 -15.73 5.39
N PRO A 210 -4.85 -15.81 6.15
CA PRO A 210 -4.88 -16.39 7.48
C PRO A 210 -5.83 -15.60 8.36
N ALA A 211 -6.61 -16.28 9.21
CA ALA A 211 -7.64 -15.72 10.09
C ALA A 211 -7.17 -14.61 11.07
N HIS A 212 -5.91 -14.18 10.97
CA HIS A 212 -5.25 -13.20 11.82
C HIS A 212 -4.89 -11.88 11.13
N VAL A 213 -5.29 -11.65 9.87
CA VAL A 213 -5.18 -10.31 9.26
C VAL A 213 -6.37 -9.46 9.72
N HIS A 214 -6.50 -9.27 11.03
CA HIS A 214 -7.46 -8.31 11.57
C HIS A 214 -7.03 -6.88 11.24
N PRO A 215 -7.96 -6.02 10.75
CA PRO A 215 -7.70 -4.64 10.33
C PRO A 215 -7.19 -3.71 11.46
N ASN A 216 -7.26 -4.12 12.72
CA ASN A 216 -6.99 -3.27 13.90
C ASN A 216 -5.51 -2.94 14.18
N ARG A 217 -4.54 -3.38 13.36
CA ARG A 217 -3.13 -3.04 13.59
C ARG A 217 -2.79 -1.57 13.26
N HIS A 218 -3.61 -0.90 12.47
CA HIS A 218 -3.37 0.49 12.02
C HIS A 218 -4.14 1.56 12.79
N GLU A 219 -5.19 1.24 13.52
CA GLU A 219 -5.84 2.20 14.43
C GLU A 219 -4.89 2.71 15.54
N ARG A 220 -3.84 1.96 15.87
CA ARG A 220 -2.83 2.38 16.85
C ARG A 220 -1.81 3.39 16.32
N MET A 221 -1.62 3.51 15.00
CA MET A 221 -0.69 4.48 14.42
C MET A 221 -1.28 5.88 14.25
N GLY A 222 -2.60 6.02 14.13
CA GLY A 222 -3.27 7.32 13.98
C GLY A 222 -3.42 8.14 15.25
N LYS A 223 -3.27 7.54 16.43
CA LYS A 223 -3.52 8.23 17.72
C LYS A 223 -2.31 8.89 18.37
N ASN A 224 -1.11 8.73 17.83
CA ASN A 224 0.15 9.21 18.45
C ASN A 224 0.94 10.23 17.61
N LEU A 225 0.31 10.97 16.73
CA LEU A 225 0.95 12.17 16.18
C LEU A 225 0.63 13.36 17.10
N PRO A 226 1.62 13.94 17.79
CA PRO A 226 1.40 15.12 18.62
C PRO A 226 0.96 16.27 17.70
N ARG A 227 -0.22 16.83 17.98
CA ARG A 227 -0.66 18.09 17.38
C ARG A 227 0.40 19.14 17.69
N LYS A 228 1.09 19.65 16.69
CA LYS A 228 1.93 20.84 16.84
C LYS A 228 1.00 22.00 17.15
N ASN A 229 0.90 22.33 18.43
CA ASN A 229 0.33 23.60 18.86
C ASN A 229 1.23 24.72 18.32
N GLY A 230 0.74 25.44 17.34
CA GLY A 230 1.34 26.68 16.91
C GLY A 230 1.18 27.70 18.03
N THR A 231 2.28 28.10 18.63
CA THR A 231 2.36 29.34 19.39
C THR A 231 3.10 30.36 18.53
N ARG A 232 2.37 31.37 18.08
CA ARG A 232 2.95 32.62 17.57
C ARG A 232 3.66 33.32 18.73
N VAL A 233 4.89 33.66 18.53
CA VAL A 233 5.45 34.98 18.87
C VAL A 233 6.45 35.31 17.78
#